data_7e59dac90e5e698e2faccdbf52406af6
#
_entry.id   7e59dac90e5e698e2faccdbf52406af6
#
_cell.length_a   1.000
_cell.length_b   1.000
_cell.length_c   1.000
_cell.angle_alpha   90.00
_cell.angle_beta   90.00
_cell.angle_gamma   90.00
#
_symmetry.space_group_name_H-M   'P 1'
#
loop_
_entity.id
_entity.type
_entity.pdbx_description
1 polymer ?
#
loop_
_entity_poly.entity_id
_entity_poly.type
_entity_poly.pdbx_seq_one_letter_code
_entity_poly.pdbx_strand_id
1 'polypeptide(L)'
;LYSGVVDHDERGIYISFEENAEDIRLAAESIGFDRFGELVDNEDIKIYDKREMLQDGNFSETMDRLLEVFTEEDYDRLVLDSLTMFQLFFEDEREKRTYLLKFSDILKQHGLTSLLINEQGAVFPDTEIGLENFLTDGNIYFIQTPTDSGVNRYVWVAKMRKQDIDTDIFPMEISDG
;
A
#
# COMPACT_ATOMS: atom_id res chain seq x y z
N LEU A 1 7.56 5.79 2.09
CA LEU A 1 8.10 6.65 1.02
C LEU A 1 9.03 7.73 1.57
N TYR A 2 8.55 8.58 2.49
CA TYR A 2 9.27 9.74 3.00
C TYR A 2 10.71 9.42 3.45
N SER A 3 10.90 8.42 4.31
CA SER A 3 12.24 8.02 4.77
C SER A 3 13.12 7.45 3.65
N GLY A 4 12.53 6.81 2.64
CA GLY A 4 13.26 6.35 1.47
C GLY A 4 13.92 7.48 0.71
N VAL A 5 13.17 8.55 0.49
CA VAL A 5 13.71 9.74 -0.19
C VAL A 5 14.70 10.50 0.69
N VAL A 6 14.32 10.79 1.94
CA VAL A 6 15.13 11.67 2.81
C VAL A 6 16.42 10.99 3.28
N ASP A 7 16.36 9.71 3.60
CA ASP A 7 17.46 8.99 4.25
C ASP A 7 18.30 8.13 3.29
N HIS A 8 17.73 7.78 2.12
CA HIS A 8 18.34 6.79 1.22
C HIS A 8 18.48 7.25 -0.24
N ASP A 9 18.06 8.48 -0.57
CA ASP A 9 18.10 9.04 -1.94
C ASP A 9 17.33 8.17 -2.94
N GLU A 10 16.22 7.59 -2.48
CA GLU A 10 15.33 6.72 -3.26
C GLU A 10 14.15 7.52 -3.80
N ARG A 11 13.56 7.08 -4.92
CA ARG A 11 12.34 7.68 -5.47
C ARG A 11 11.11 6.85 -5.08
N GLY A 12 10.02 7.53 -4.76
CA GLY A 12 8.80 6.91 -4.30
C GLY A 12 7.58 7.19 -5.18
N ILE A 13 6.70 6.18 -5.29
CA ILE A 13 5.40 6.33 -5.93
C ILE A 13 4.29 5.94 -4.96
N TYR A 14 3.25 6.77 -4.86
CA TYR A 14 2.03 6.51 -4.11
C TYR A 14 0.85 6.42 -5.08
N ILE A 15 0.16 5.31 -5.07
CA ILE A 15 -1.02 5.07 -5.90
C ILE A 15 -2.22 4.98 -4.96
N SER A 16 -3.18 5.92 -5.11
CA SER A 16 -4.39 5.95 -4.30
C SER A 16 -5.64 5.79 -5.16
N PHE A 17 -6.50 4.84 -4.76
CA PHE A 17 -7.85 4.70 -5.30
C PHE A 17 -8.92 5.37 -4.45
N GLU A 18 -8.56 5.89 -3.27
CA GLU A 18 -9.51 6.41 -2.28
C GLU A 18 -9.40 7.91 -2.08
N GLU A 19 -8.19 8.42 -1.95
CA GLU A 19 -7.93 9.82 -1.64
C GLU A 19 -7.34 10.57 -2.85
N ASN A 20 -7.45 11.88 -2.85
CA ASN A 20 -6.77 12.73 -3.81
C ASN A 20 -5.38 13.15 -3.30
N ALA A 21 -4.51 13.58 -4.22
CA ALA A 21 -3.12 13.91 -3.91
C ALA A 21 -2.96 15.01 -2.84
N GLU A 22 -3.87 16.00 -2.82
CA GLU A 22 -3.81 17.09 -1.85
C GLU A 22 -4.16 16.62 -0.44
N ASP A 23 -5.16 15.74 -0.29
CA ASP A 23 -5.54 15.19 1.01
C ASP A 23 -4.41 14.32 1.60
N ILE A 24 -3.76 13.51 0.75
CA ILE A 24 -2.59 12.70 1.16
C ILE A 24 -1.44 13.60 1.61
N ARG A 25 -1.16 14.68 0.87
CA ARG A 25 -0.13 15.64 1.23
C ARG A 25 -0.39 16.29 2.58
N LEU A 26 -1.61 16.81 2.79
CA LEU A 26 -2.01 17.44 4.03
C LEU A 26 -1.98 16.45 5.21
N ALA A 27 -2.41 15.22 5.00
CA ALA A 27 -2.36 14.19 6.02
C ALA A 27 -0.91 13.87 6.42
N ALA A 28 -0.02 13.69 5.46
CA ALA A 28 1.40 13.44 5.72
C ALA A 28 2.06 14.57 6.52
N GLU A 29 1.84 15.83 6.11
CA GLU A 29 2.36 17.00 6.81
C GLU A 29 1.80 17.13 8.24
N SER A 30 0.52 16.78 8.44
CA SER A 30 -0.13 16.86 9.75
C SER A 30 0.44 15.89 10.80
N ILE A 31 1.10 14.82 10.37
CA ILE A 31 1.71 13.80 11.25
C ILE A 31 3.24 13.91 11.31
N GLY A 32 3.81 15.07 10.90
CA GLY A 32 5.22 15.38 11.08
C GLY A 32 6.13 15.10 9.89
N PHE A 33 5.59 14.75 8.71
CA PHE A 33 6.38 14.68 7.48
C PHE A 33 6.46 16.06 6.80
N ASP A 34 7.04 17.05 7.49
CA ASP A 34 7.02 18.48 7.14
C ASP A 34 7.50 18.79 5.71
N ARG A 35 8.39 17.97 5.15
CA ARG A 35 8.93 18.14 3.81
C ARG A 35 8.18 17.33 2.74
N PHE A 36 7.10 16.66 3.10
CA PHE A 36 6.40 15.76 2.17
C PHE A 36 5.92 16.52 0.91
N GLY A 37 5.35 17.70 1.11
CA GLY A 37 4.92 18.55 0.00
C GLY A 37 6.07 19.00 -0.92
N GLU A 38 7.24 19.37 -0.35
CA GLU A 38 8.44 19.69 -1.11
C GLU A 38 8.90 18.50 -1.98
N LEU A 39 8.88 17.29 -1.41
CA LEU A 39 9.29 16.07 -2.13
C LEU A 39 8.32 15.71 -3.26
N VAL A 40 7.04 16.00 -3.10
CA VAL A 40 6.02 15.85 -4.16
C VAL A 40 6.23 16.90 -5.26
N ASP A 41 6.45 18.16 -4.90
CA ASP A 41 6.68 19.25 -5.84
C ASP A 41 7.96 19.06 -6.68
N ASN A 42 8.97 18.38 -6.10
CA ASN A 42 10.23 18.03 -6.78
C ASN A 42 10.17 16.72 -7.58
N GLU A 43 9.05 16.01 -7.56
CA GLU A 43 8.86 14.67 -8.17
C GLU A 43 9.74 13.56 -7.57
N ASP A 44 10.29 13.76 -6.37
CA ASP A 44 10.96 12.71 -5.59
C ASP A 44 9.94 11.69 -5.06
N ILE A 45 8.72 12.16 -4.75
CA ILE A 45 7.53 11.34 -4.49
C ILE A 45 6.45 11.72 -5.49
N LYS A 46 6.01 10.74 -6.29
CA LYS A 46 4.90 10.94 -7.22
C LYS A 46 3.62 10.32 -6.69
N ILE A 47 2.51 11.06 -6.77
CA ILE A 47 1.21 10.59 -6.32
C ILE A 47 0.30 10.47 -7.54
N TYR A 48 -0.19 9.25 -7.78
CA TYR A 48 -1.26 8.96 -8.72
C TYR A 48 -2.55 8.77 -7.92
N ASP A 49 -3.43 9.75 -8.00
CA ASP A 49 -4.66 9.74 -7.23
C ASP A 49 -5.84 9.10 -7.99
N LYS A 50 -6.96 8.89 -7.29
CA LYS A 50 -8.17 8.29 -7.84
C LYS A 50 -8.70 8.99 -9.10
N ARG A 51 -8.43 10.29 -9.28
CA ARG A 51 -8.87 11.04 -10.46
C ARG A 51 -8.08 10.64 -11.68
N GLU A 52 -6.78 10.41 -11.52
CA GLU A 52 -5.91 9.95 -12.60
C GLU A 52 -6.14 8.47 -12.91
N MET A 53 -6.36 7.66 -11.86
CA MET A 53 -6.51 6.21 -11.99
C MET A 53 -7.87 5.77 -12.52
N LEU A 54 -8.93 6.55 -12.29
CA LEU A 54 -10.32 6.18 -12.60
C LEU A 54 -10.91 6.98 -13.79
N GLN A 55 -10.12 7.78 -14.49
CA GLN A 55 -10.60 8.69 -15.54
C GLN A 55 -11.35 7.98 -16.67
N ASP A 56 -10.96 6.80 -17.05
CA ASP A 56 -11.45 6.16 -18.28
C ASP A 56 -12.46 5.02 -18.03
N GLY A 57 -12.78 4.72 -16.78
CA GLY A 57 -13.81 3.73 -16.40
C GLY A 57 -13.51 2.29 -16.84
N ASN A 58 -12.33 2.03 -17.42
CA ASN A 58 -11.91 0.72 -17.91
C ASN A 58 -10.66 0.28 -17.15
N PHE A 59 -10.79 -0.82 -16.41
CA PHE A 59 -9.73 -1.39 -15.62
C PHE A 59 -8.46 -1.73 -16.44
N SER A 60 -8.63 -2.25 -17.66
CA SER A 60 -7.50 -2.59 -18.52
C SER A 60 -6.62 -1.37 -18.82
N GLU A 61 -7.24 -0.23 -19.09
CA GLU A 61 -6.53 1.03 -19.36
C GLU A 61 -5.83 1.56 -18.10
N THR A 62 -6.46 1.42 -16.92
CA THR A 62 -5.82 1.75 -15.65
C THR A 62 -4.58 0.90 -15.40
N MET A 63 -4.66 -0.40 -15.68
CA MET A 63 -3.51 -1.30 -15.53
C MET A 63 -2.40 -1.00 -16.53
N ASP A 64 -2.75 -0.71 -17.77
CA ASP A 64 -1.76 -0.36 -18.79
C ASP A 64 -1.01 0.92 -18.40
N ARG A 65 -1.72 1.92 -17.87
CA ARG A 65 -1.08 3.14 -17.32
C ARG A 65 -0.15 2.84 -16.14
N LEU A 66 -0.58 2.02 -15.18
CA LEU A 66 0.30 1.61 -14.08
C LEU A 66 1.59 0.96 -14.59
N LEU A 67 1.47 0.11 -15.61
CA LEU A 67 2.61 -0.54 -16.24
C LEU A 67 3.53 0.47 -16.94
N GLU A 68 2.97 1.44 -17.65
CA GLU A 68 3.71 2.52 -18.29
C GLU A 68 4.51 3.30 -17.25
N VAL A 69 3.88 3.71 -16.16
CA VAL A 69 4.53 4.44 -15.05
C VAL A 69 5.74 3.67 -14.51
N PHE A 70 5.64 2.35 -14.32
CA PHE A 70 6.76 1.54 -13.83
C PHE A 70 7.86 1.32 -14.87
N THR A 71 7.55 1.46 -16.16
CA THR A 71 8.52 1.25 -17.24
C THR A 71 9.22 2.53 -17.70
N GLU A 72 8.59 3.67 -17.50
CA GLU A 72 9.11 4.97 -17.98
C GLU A 72 9.99 5.67 -16.96
N GLU A 73 9.79 5.40 -15.68
CA GLU A 73 10.53 6.05 -14.59
C GLU A 73 11.10 5.03 -13.61
N ASP A 74 12.31 5.31 -13.11
CA ASP A 74 12.95 4.50 -12.09
C ASP A 74 12.44 4.91 -10.70
N TYR A 75 11.62 4.05 -10.10
CA TYR A 75 11.18 4.13 -8.70
C TYR A 75 11.82 3.00 -7.88
N ASP A 76 12.05 3.26 -6.60
CA ASP A 76 12.58 2.30 -5.65
C ASP A 76 11.50 1.77 -4.71
N ARG A 77 10.52 2.64 -4.39
CA ARG A 77 9.44 2.33 -3.43
C ARG A 77 8.06 2.61 -4.00
N LEU A 78 7.13 1.71 -3.67
CA LEU A 78 5.72 1.86 -4.03
C LEU A 78 4.82 1.69 -2.81
N VAL A 79 3.79 2.54 -2.71
CA VAL A 79 2.62 2.33 -1.86
C VAL A 79 1.38 2.25 -2.74
N LEU A 80 0.56 1.23 -2.54
CA LEU A 80 -0.76 1.08 -3.15
C LEU A 80 -1.84 1.13 -2.07
N ASP A 81 -2.70 2.13 -2.14
CA ASP A 81 -3.78 2.40 -1.20
C ASP A 81 -5.14 2.55 -1.93
N SER A 82 -5.96 1.55 -1.94
CA SER A 82 -5.81 0.24 -1.33
C SER A 82 -5.90 -0.89 -2.36
N LEU A 83 -5.29 -2.02 -2.03
CA LEU A 83 -5.44 -3.24 -2.82
C LEU A 83 -6.90 -3.73 -2.80
N THR A 84 -7.65 -3.44 -1.74
CA THR A 84 -9.08 -3.72 -1.62
C THR A 84 -9.85 -3.03 -2.74
N MET A 85 -9.65 -1.74 -2.94
CA MET A 85 -10.31 -0.99 -4.01
C MET A 85 -9.87 -1.48 -5.40
N PHE A 86 -8.58 -1.78 -5.57
CA PHE A 86 -8.08 -2.40 -6.79
C PHE A 86 -8.79 -3.71 -7.12
N GLN A 87 -9.08 -4.55 -6.12
CA GLN A 87 -9.77 -5.83 -6.33
C GLN A 87 -11.24 -5.68 -6.78
N LEU A 88 -11.88 -4.54 -6.50
CA LEU A 88 -13.27 -4.29 -6.91
C LEU A 88 -13.45 -4.11 -8.43
N PHE A 89 -12.37 -3.91 -9.17
CA PHE A 89 -12.42 -3.83 -10.63
C PHE A 89 -12.65 -5.19 -11.31
N PHE A 90 -12.56 -6.30 -10.56
CA PHE A 90 -12.70 -7.65 -11.10
C PHE A 90 -14.04 -8.26 -10.71
N GLU A 91 -14.80 -8.71 -11.69
CA GLU A 91 -16.04 -9.45 -11.47
C GLU A 91 -15.79 -10.95 -11.25
N ASP A 92 -14.70 -11.48 -11.81
CA ASP A 92 -14.34 -12.91 -11.77
C ASP A 92 -13.08 -13.15 -10.92
N GLU A 93 -13.17 -14.07 -9.96
CA GLU A 93 -12.07 -14.42 -9.05
C GLU A 93 -10.84 -14.99 -9.76
N ARG A 94 -11.01 -15.64 -10.89
CA ARG A 94 -9.89 -16.16 -11.69
C ARG A 94 -9.15 -15.03 -12.40
N GLU A 95 -9.90 -14.08 -12.91
CA GLU A 95 -9.36 -12.87 -13.52
C GLU A 95 -8.58 -12.07 -12.47
N LYS A 96 -9.18 -11.77 -11.33
CA LYS A 96 -8.54 -11.13 -10.19
C LYS A 96 -7.21 -11.79 -9.83
N ARG A 97 -7.23 -13.12 -9.67
CA ARG A 97 -6.02 -13.90 -9.37
C ARG A 97 -4.93 -13.73 -10.42
N THR A 98 -5.29 -13.74 -11.68
CA THR A 98 -4.34 -13.61 -12.79
C THR A 98 -3.68 -12.23 -12.79
N TYR A 99 -4.46 -11.18 -12.55
CA TYR A 99 -3.95 -9.82 -12.49
C TYR A 99 -3.08 -9.57 -11.25
N LEU A 100 -3.48 -10.05 -10.08
CA LEU A 100 -2.67 -9.93 -8.86
C LEU A 100 -1.30 -10.63 -9.01
N LEU A 101 -1.27 -11.81 -9.66
CA LEU A 101 -0.03 -12.49 -9.98
C LEU A 101 0.85 -11.64 -10.90
N LYS A 102 0.30 -11.16 -12.01
CA LYS A 102 1.02 -10.30 -12.95
C LYS A 102 1.54 -9.03 -12.28
N PHE A 103 0.70 -8.38 -11.48
CA PHE A 103 1.08 -7.17 -10.74
C PHE A 103 2.26 -7.45 -9.80
N SER A 104 2.18 -8.51 -9.00
CA SER A 104 3.29 -8.93 -8.13
C SER A 104 4.58 -9.22 -8.90
N ASP A 105 4.48 -9.88 -10.07
CA ASP A 105 5.65 -10.18 -10.89
C ASP A 105 6.30 -8.90 -11.45
N ILE A 106 5.49 -7.93 -11.85
CA ILE A 106 5.98 -6.62 -12.34
C ILE A 106 6.71 -5.87 -11.24
N LEU A 107 6.12 -5.75 -10.05
CA LEU A 107 6.77 -5.10 -8.92
C LEU A 107 8.15 -5.70 -8.61
N LYS A 108 8.24 -7.04 -8.70
CA LYS A 108 9.51 -7.75 -8.50
C LYS A 108 10.51 -7.55 -9.63
N GLN A 109 10.05 -7.51 -10.89
CA GLN A 109 10.92 -7.29 -12.06
C GLN A 109 11.55 -5.90 -12.03
N HIS A 110 10.83 -4.89 -11.54
CA HIS A 110 11.34 -3.53 -11.36
C HIS A 110 12.09 -3.32 -10.04
N GLY A 111 12.20 -4.36 -9.21
CA GLY A 111 12.95 -4.30 -7.95
C GLY A 111 12.33 -3.41 -6.87
N LEU A 112 11.03 -3.08 -7.01
CA LEU A 112 10.34 -2.17 -6.10
C LEU A 112 10.16 -2.77 -4.70
N THR A 113 10.52 -2.00 -3.69
CA THR A 113 10.04 -2.24 -2.32
C THR A 113 8.61 -1.74 -2.20
N SER A 114 7.64 -2.67 -2.16
CA SER A 114 6.23 -2.33 -2.28
C SER A 114 5.45 -2.57 -1.00
N LEU A 115 4.67 -1.59 -0.58
CA LEU A 115 3.69 -1.68 0.50
C LEU A 115 2.28 -1.67 -0.11
N LEU A 116 1.56 -2.78 0.05
CA LEU A 116 0.19 -2.93 -0.45
C LEU A 116 -0.77 -2.91 0.73
N ILE A 117 -1.58 -1.88 0.83
CA ILE A 117 -2.57 -1.73 1.90
C ILE A 117 -3.80 -2.53 1.52
N ASN A 118 -4.24 -3.41 2.41
CA ASN A 118 -5.42 -4.25 2.20
C ASN A 118 -6.30 -4.23 3.44
N GLU A 119 -7.55 -3.87 3.27
CA GLU A 119 -8.54 -3.90 4.34
C GLU A 119 -9.11 -5.30 4.53
N GLN A 120 -9.23 -5.73 5.75
CA GLN A 120 -9.84 -7.00 6.09
C GLN A 120 -11.11 -6.78 6.91
N GLY A 121 -12.24 -7.31 6.41
CA GLY A 121 -13.54 -7.19 7.06
C GLY A 121 -13.75 -8.15 8.24
N ALA A 122 -12.88 -9.14 8.42
CA ALA A 122 -13.00 -10.11 9.51
C ALA A 122 -12.14 -9.69 10.71
N VAL A 123 -12.69 -9.88 11.91
CA VAL A 123 -11.99 -9.61 13.17
C VAL A 123 -11.11 -10.81 13.50
N PHE A 124 -9.83 -10.53 13.85
CA PHE A 124 -8.96 -11.58 14.40
C PHE A 124 -9.63 -12.32 15.57
N PRO A 125 -9.56 -13.68 15.67
CA PRO A 125 -8.73 -14.59 14.88
C PRO A 125 -9.39 -15.15 13.59
N ASP A 126 -10.61 -14.78 13.26
CA ASP A 126 -11.37 -15.34 12.13
C ASP A 126 -11.02 -14.70 10.78
N THR A 127 -9.80 -14.20 10.65
CA THR A 127 -9.32 -13.59 9.39
C THR A 127 -9.16 -14.64 8.30
N GLU A 128 -9.85 -14.48 7.18
CA GLU A 128 -9.60 -15.27 5.98
C GLU A 128 -8.25 -14.88 5.37
N ILE A 129 -7.46 -15.89 5.01
CA ILE A 129 -6.19 -15.68 4.31
C ILE A 129 -6.49 -15.54 2.82
N GLY A 130 -6.50 -14.32 2.34
CA GLY A 130 -6.69 -14.02 0.92
C GLY A 130 -5.48 -14.39 0.07
N LEU A 131 -5.68 -14.37 -1.26
CA LEU A 131 -4.64 -14.68 -2.24
C LEU A 131 -3.43 -13.72 -2.12
N GLU A 132 -3.67 -12.46 -1.85
CA GLU A 132 -2.67 -11.40 -1.66
C GLU A 132 -1.63 -11.78 -0.62
N ASN A 133 -2.04 -12.49 0.44
CA ASN A 133 -1.12 -12.95 1.49
C ASN A 133 -0.07 -13.97 1.01
N PHE A 134 -0.35 -14.66 -0.09
CA PHE A 134 0.60 -15.60 -0.69
C PHE A 134 1.58 -14.92 -1.66
N LEU A 135 1.19 -13.80 -2.24
CA LEU A 135 1.96 -13.08 -3.26
C LEU A 135 3.06 -12.21 -2.64
N THR A 136 2.82 -11.69 -1.44
CA THR A 136 3.73 -10.81 -0.72
C THR A 136 4.86 -11.57 -0.05
N ASP A 137 6.00 -10.90 0.16
CA ASP A 137 7.13 -11.45 0.91
C ASP A 137 6.94 -11.30 2.42
N GLY A 138 6.17 -10.31 2.86
CA GLY A 138 5.80 -10.09 4.26
C GLY A 138 4.34 -9.70 4.43
N ASN A 139 3.76 -10.05 5.58
CA ASN A 139 2.40 -9.66 5.96
C ASN A 139 2.45 -9.07 7.37
N ILE A 140 2.06 -7.81 7.47
CA ILE A 140 1.96 -7.07 8.72
C ILE A 140 0.49 -6.73 8.94
N TYR A 141 -0.06 -7.12 10.08
CA TYR A 141 -1.44 -6.86 10.45
C TYR A 141 -1.52 -5.76 11.50
N PHE A 142 -2.36 -4.78 11.24
CA PHE A 142 -2.82 -3.81 12.23
C PHE A 142 -4.21 -4.25 12.70
N ILE A 143 -4.30 -4.63 13.97
CA ILE A 143 -5.49 -5.24 14.55
C ILE A 143 -6.16 -4.25 15.50
N GLN A 144 -7.47 -4.07 15.36
CA GLN A 144 -8.27 -3.30 16.28
C GLN A 144 -9.29 -4.23 16.96
N THR A 145 -9.33 -4.18 18.29
CA THR A 145 -10.27 -4.97 19.08
C THR A 145 -11.10 -4.06 19.97
N PRO A 146 -12.42 -3.99 19.77
CA PRO A 146 -13.31 -3.26 20.65
C PRO A 146 -13.27 -3.82 22.08
N THR A 147 -13.34 -2.92 23.07
CA THR A 147 -13.46 -3.25 24.49
C THR A 147 -14.55 -2.39 25.13
N ASP A 148 -14.95 -2.71 26.34
CA ASP A 148 -15.96 -1.92 27.09
C ASP A 148 -15.55 -0.44 27.30
N SER A 149 -14.25 -0.14 27.25
CA SER A 149 -13.71 1.19 27.52
C SER A 149 -13.10 1.89 26.31
N GLY A 150 -13.11 1.26 25.12
CA GLY A 150 -12.51 1.84 23.91
C GLY A 150 -12.06 0.79 22.91
N VAL A 151 -10.95 1.06 22.23
CA VAL A 151 -10.37 0.18 21.22
C VAL A 151 -8.90 -0.08 21.53
N ASN A 152 -8.55 -1.34 21.69
CA ASN A 152 -7.15 -1.74 21.75
C ASN A 152 -6.60 -1.95 20.33
N ARG A 153 -5.36 -1.56 20.12
CA ARG A 153 -4.65 -1.71 18.85
C ARG A 153 -3.41 -2.56 19.03
N TYR A 154 -3.14 -3.36 18.02
CA TYR A 154 -1.99 -4.26 18.01
C TYR A 154 -1.36 -4.30 16.63
N VAL A 155 -0.08 -4.64 16.59
CA VAL A 155 0.65 -4.96 15.36
C VAL A 155 1.16 -6.39 15.45
N TRP A 156 1.09 -7.11 14.34
CA TRP A 156 1.55 -8.49 14.23
C TRP A 156 2.22 -8.72 12.88
N VAL A 157 3.45 -9.25 12.90
CA VAL A 157 4.15 -9.71 11.70
C VAL A 157 3.86 -11.20 11.53
N ALA A 158 2.88 -11.53 10.68
CA ALA A 158 2.45 -12.91 10.49
C ALA A 158 3.37 -13.71 9.57
N LYS A 159 4.11 -13.02 8.69
CA LYS A 159 5.01 -13.62 7.71
C LYS A 159 6.08 -12.61 7.31
N MET A 160 7.30 -13.09 7.13
CA MET A 160 8.38 -12.37 6.45
C MET A 160 9.32 -13.40 5.83
N ARG A 161 9.40 -13.45 4.50
CA ARG A 161 10.27 -14.41 3.80
C ARG A 161 11.73 -14.08 4.03
N LYS A 162 12.56 -15.12 4.22
CA LYS A 162 14.01 -15.01 4.40
C LYS A 162 14.46 -14.19 5.63
N GLN A 163 13.55 -13.96 6.57
CA GLN A 163 13.81 -13.26 7.81
C GLN A 163 13.34 -14.12 8.97
N ASP A 164 14.08 -14.06 10.08
CA ASP A 164 13.59 -14.51 11.38
C ASP A 164 12.70 -13.42 11.95
N ILE A 165 11.50 -13.79 12.42
CA ILE A 165 10.52 -12.85 12.94
C ILE A 165 10.03 -13.26 14.32
N ASP A 166 9.77 -12.26 15.14
CA ASP A 166 8.97 -12.46 16.33
C ASP A 166 7.50 -12.59 15.91
N THR A 167 6.86 -13.68 16.31
CA THR A 167 5.47 -13.98 15.98
C THR A 167 4.49 -13.51 17.04
N ASP A 168 4.94 -12.80 18.07
CA ASP A 168 4.09 -12.25 19.10
C ASP A 168 3.24 -11.08 18.54
N ILE A 169 2.12 -10.85 19.21
CA ILE A 169 1.22 -9.72 18.92
C ILE A 169 1.58 -8.59 19.88
N PHE A 170 2.05 -7.47 19.34
CA PHE A 170 2.50 -6.32 20.14
C PHE A 170 1.40 -5.28 20.26
N PRO A 171 1.16 -4.72 21.47
CA PRO A 171 0.27 -3.59 21.63
C PRO A 171 0.86 -2.36 20.90
N MET A 172 -0.02 -1.58 20.29
CA MET A 172 0.32 -0.38 19.54
C MET A 172 -0.53 0.80 20.02
N GLU A 173 0.10 1.93 20.19
CA GLU A 173 -0.56 3.22 20.44
C GLU A 173 -0.33 4.15 19.25
N ILE A 174 -1.36 4.92 18.89
CA ILE A 174 -1.24 6.00 17.92
C ILE A 174 -1.17 7.28 18.73
N SER A 175 -0.07 7.98 18.62
CA SER A 175 0.16 9.29 19.23
C SER A 175 0.34 10.35 18.16
N ASP A 176 0.27 11.61 18.55
CA ASP A 176 0.50 12.74 17.67
C ASP A 176 2.00 12.81 17.30
N GLY A 177 2.36 12.21 16.17
CA GLY A 177 3.66 12.34 15.50
C GLY A 177 4.85 11.74 16.22
#